data_5068402aa8d5b47ef7fcd33c3d36fea2
#
_entry.id   5068402aa8d5b47ef7fcd33c3d36fea2
#
_cell.length_a   1.000
_cell.length_b   1.000
_cell.length_c   1.000
_cell.angle_alpha   90.00
_cell.angle_beta   90.00
_cell.angle_gamma   90.00
#
_symmetry.space_group_name_H-M   'P 1'
#
loop_
_entity.id
_entity.type
_entity.pdbx_description
1 polymer ?
#
loop_
_entity_poly.entity_id
_entity_poly.type
_entity_poly.pdbx_seq_one_letter_code
_entity_poly.pdbx_strand_id
1 'polypeptide(L)'
;MRRALVASVISIGLAASLISANPAAADGPINATQFGMHIPQLSQGLVPGVNYGSVRLWDSGVAWGLVQQGKNKFWWNGLDASIANANSQGVDIMYVLGSTPTWAATNKKQGTYPYKGAASVPSTKDWKKWVTAVVKRHGGSIGSYQIWNEANLTDFWAGTPKQMAKLTQVASKIIRKYDPTAKVVSASSTVRLQSAYKRFFPAYLKELKKVKWPVDVISVHTYPKGNGTPEDRSIYIDQVNAQMKKSKVPASKQLWDTEVNYGIKGPGKIKGQKIGGDTAAAWTAQTYLENIVKGVGRSYWYFWDAPNSLLGITMQDGYPGAIGYQTAYMWLNNSFYSCTEGNVNVCQLGDAVQPEVVVWATQGSGTYTVPANATVQCDAMNRCSAVTPGDSIAIGSMPLWFGTAEQNATNQATLLNRPVASP
;
A
#
# COMPACT_ATOMS: atom_id res chain seq x y z
N MET A 1 65.52 -46.68 10.77
CA MET A 1 64.87 -45.78 9.79
C MET A 1 63.36 -46.02 9.79
N ARG A 2 62.61 -45.22 10.47
CA ARG A 2 61.13 -45.29 10.50
C ARG A 2 60.60 -44.00 9.77
N ARG A 3 59.94 -44.19 8.66
CA ARG A 3 59.28 -43.11 7.96
C ARG A 3 57.92 -42.83 8.57
N ALA A 4 57.69 -41.61 9.02
CA ALA A 4 56.38 -41.12 9.45
C ALA A 4 55.57 -40.65 8.25
N LEU A 5 54.35 -41.16 8.04
CA LEU A 5 53.36 -40.65 7.12
C LEU A 5 52.65 -39.49 7.81
N VAL A 6 52.66 -38.33 7.15
CA VAL A 6 51.83 -37.19 7.54
C VAL A 6 50.55 -37.29 6.73
N ALA A 7 49.41 -37.48 7.42
CA ALA A 7 48.09 -37.41 6.81
C ALA A 7 47.58 -35.96 6.88
N SER A 8 47.41 -35.30 5.72
CA SER A 8 46.79 -34.00 5.63
C SER A 8 45.28 -34.13 5.68
N VAL A 9 44.65 -33.58 6.72
CA VAL A 9 43.20 -33.46 6.84
C VAL A 9 42.80 -32.17 6.15
N ILE A 10 42.08 -32.31 5.04
CA ILE A 10 41.45 -31.18 4.36
C ILE A 10 40.12 -30.90 5.05
N SER A 11 40.07 -29.83 5.82
CA SER A 11 38.83 -29.34 6.42
C SER A 11 38.05 -28.53 5.37
N ILE A 12 36.98 -29.10 4.84
CA ILE A 12 36.01 -28.39 4.01
C ILE A 12 35.13 -27.54 4.95
N GLY A 13 35.43 -26.26 5.05
CA GLY A 13 34.58 -25.30 5.74
C GLY A 13 33.30 -25.07 4.97
N LEU A 14 32.18 -25.60 5.45
CA LEU A 14 30.85 -25.12 5.01
C LEU A 14 30.69 -23.70 5.53
N ALA A 15 30.79 -22.72 4.63
CA ALA A 15 30.32 -21.35 4.89
C ALA A 15 28.81 -21.37 4.93
N ALA A 16 28.22 -21.49 6.11
CA ALA A 16 26.80 -21.19 6.30
C ALA A 16 26.61 -19.68 6.14
N SER A 17 26.06 -19.26 5.02
CA SER A 17 25.57 -17.91 4.81
C SER A 17 24.45 -17.68 5.83
N LEU A 18 24.73 -16.90 6.86
CA LEU A 18 23.72 -16.35 7.75
C LEU A 18 22.84 -15.40 6.94
N ILE A 19 21.75 -15.92 6.38
CA ILE A 19 20.65 -15.10 5.88
C ILE A 19 20.08 -14.42 7.12
N SER A 20 20.35 -13.13 7.27
CA SER A 20 19.67 -12.32 8.26
C SER A 20 18.20 -12.24 7.89
N ALA A 21 17.38 -13.10 8.48
CA ALA A 21 15.93 -12.97 8.39
C ALA A 21 15.56 -11.57 8.91
N ASN A 22 14.98 -10.76 8.03
CA ASN A 22 14.24 -9.58 8.48
C ASN A 22 13.18 -10.07 9.49
N PRO A 23 12.93 -9.34 10.59
CA PRO A 23 11.90 -9.74 11.52
C PRO A 23 10.57 -9.83 10.75
N ALA A 24 10.00 -11.00 10.78
CA ALA A 24 8.74 -11.34 10.15
C ALA A 24 7.69 -10.25 10.41
N ALA A 25 6.98 -9.89 9.36
CA ALA A 25 5.67 -9.28 9.50
C ALA A 25 4.80 -10.14 10.43
N ALA A 26 3.91 -9.49 11.18
CA ALA A 26 3.14 -10.05 12.26
C ALA A 26 2.63 -11.49 12.02
N ASP A 27 2.77 -12.35 13.02
CA ASP A 27 2.20 -13.69 13.10
C ASP A 27 0.67 -13.67 13.08
N GLY A 28 0.08 -13.50 11.90
CA GLY A 28 -1.37 -13.47 11.74
C GLY A 28 -1.79 -13.56 10.27
N PRO A 29 -3.05 -13.91 10.00
CA PRO A 29 -3.54 -13.98 8.61
C PRO A 29 -3.50 -12.60 7.96
N ILE A 30 -3.27 -12.59 6.64
CA ILE A 30 -3.38 -11.40 5.82
C ILE A 30 -4.84 -10.94 5.88
N ASN A 31 -5.06 -9.68 6.27
CA ASN A 31 -6.39 -9.13 6.45
C ASN A 31 -6.86 -8.44 5.16
N ALA A 32 -8.14 -8.54 4.84
CA ALA A 32 -8.75 -7.84 3.69
C ALA A 32 -8.40 -6.35 3.64
N THR A 33 -8.25 -5.68 4.78
CA THR A 33 -7.87 -4.25 4.85
C THR A 33 -6.49 -3.94 4.29
N GLN A 34 -5.64 -4.93 4.04
CA GLN A 34 -4.35 -4.74 3.36
C GLN A 34 -4.52 -4.41 1.87
N PHE A 35 -5.68 -4.78 1.30
CA PHE A 35 -6.08 -4.50 -0.07
C PHE A 35 -6.91 -3.22 -0.11
N GLY A 36 -6.22 -2.11 -0.35
CA GLY A 36 -6.83 -0.79 -0.40
C GLY A 36 -7.10 -0.30 -1.82
N MET A 37 -8.08 0.61 -1.93
CA MET A 37 -8.46 1.23 -3.21
C MET A 37 -8.74 2.72 -3.02
N HIS A 38 -8.49 3.51 -4.07
CA HIS A 38 -9.09 4.84 -4.23
C HIS A 38 -10.29 4.73 -5.16
N ILE A 39 -11.42 5.29 -4.74
CA ILE A 39 -12.66 5.28 -5.53
C ILE A 39 -13.19 6.71 -5.57
N PRO A 40 -12.86 7.49 -6.62
CA PRO A 40 -13.27 8.90 -6.72
C PRO A 40 -14.79 9.09 -6.66
N GLN A 41 -15.56 8.17 -7.25
CA GLN A 41 -17.01 8.22 -7.33
C GLN A 41 -17.74 7.51 -6.17
N LEU A 42 -17.03 7.21 -5.07
CA LEU A 42 -17.62 6.48 -3.94
C LEU A 42 -18.86 7.19 -3.36
N SER A 43 -18.85 8.54 -3.28
CA SER A 43 -20.01 9.32 -2.82
C SER A 43 -21.24 9.20 -3.73
N GLN A 44 -21.06 8.71 -4.95
CA GLN A 44 -22.12 8.49 -5.94
C GLN A 44 -22.61 7.03 -5.95
N GLY A 45 -22.11 6.19 -5.03
CA GLY A 45 -22.51 4.79 -4.91
C GLY A 45 -21.75 3.83 -5.81
N LEU A 46 -20.63 4.25 -6.43
CA LEU A 46 -19.81 3.33 -7.23
C LEU A 46 -19.21 2.23 -6.35
N VAL A 47 -19.43 0.97 -6.76
CA VAL A 47 -18.91 -0.23 -6.13
C VAL A 47 -18.00 -0.95 -7.11
N PRO A 48 -16.70 -1.11 -6.81
CA PRO A 48 -15.79 -1.90 -7.64
C PRO A 48 -16.26 -3.34 -7.84
N GLY A 49 -16.04 -3.89 -9.02
CA GLY A 49 -16.26 -5.29 -9.32
C GLY A 49 -15.24 -6.26 -8.71
N VAL A 50 -14.28 -5.80 -7.88
CA VAL A 50 -13.29 -6.61 -7.17
C VAL A 50 -13.49 -6.54 -5.66
N ASN A 51 -13.02 -7.55 -4.92
CA ASN A 51 -13.01 -7.51 -3.46
C ASN A 51 -11.89 -6.57 -2.98
N TYR A 52 -12.20 -5.73 -2.01
CA TYR A 52 -11.23 -4.87 -1.33
C TYR A 52 -11.67 -4.66 0.12
N GLY A 53 -10.74 -4.39 1.02
CA GLY A 53 -11.08 -4.28 2.44
C GLY A 53 -10.84 -2.89 3.03
N SER A 54 -10.29 -1.96 2.25
CA SER A 54 -10.11 -0.58 2.71
C SER A 54 -10.18 0.43 1.56
N VAL A 55 -10.64 1.66 1.88
CA VAL A 55 -10.72 2.76 0.92
C VAL A 55 -10.01 3.99 1.46
N ARG A 56 -9.28 4.70 0.60
CA ARG A 56 -8.66 5.98 0.93
C ARG A 56 -9.44 7.12 0.30
N LEU A 57 -9.97 7.99 1.14
CA LEU A 57 -10.70 9.18 0.72
C LEU A 57 -9.71 10.35 0.48
N TRP A 58 -9.19 10.38 -0.73
CA TRP A 58 -8.44 11.45 -1.38
C TRP A 58 -8.99 11.56 -2.80
N ASP A 59 -8.92 12.65 -3.49
CA ASP A 59 -9.47 12.83 -4.86
C ASP A 59 -10.95 12.42 -5.07
N SER A 60 -11.70 12.24 -4.00
CA SER A 60 -13.12 11.87 -3.99
C SER A 60 -14.06 13.04 -3.64
N GLY A 61 -13.60 14.27 -3.86
CA GLY A 61 -14.42 15.47 -3.61
C GLY A 61 -14.56 15.85 -2.13
N VAL A 62 -13.77 15.28 -1.22
CA VAL A 62 -13.92 15.43 0.24
C VAL A 62 -12.72 16.15 0.91
N ALA A 63 -11.88 16.85 0.16
CA ALA A 63 -10.79 17.64 0.72
C ALA A 63 -11.31 18.73 1.69
N TRP A 64 -10.52 19.13 2.67
CA TRP A 64 -10.89 20.07 3.72
C TRP A 64 -11.70 21.28 3.21
N GLY A 65 -11.23 21.99 2.17
CA GLY A 65 -11.92 23.18 1.66
C GLY A 65 -13.20 22.89 0.87
N LEU A 66 -13.39 21.64 0.41
CA LEU A 66 -14.65 21.21 -0.22
C LEU A 66 -15.72 20.90 0.82
N VAL A 67 -15.31 20.37 1.96
CA VAL A 67 -16.18 20.09 3.10
C VAL A 67 -16.39 21.34 3.96
N GLN A 68 -15.33 22.09 4.29
CA GLN A 68 -15.43 23.34 5.06
C GLN A 68 -15.17 24.55 4.15
N GLN A 69 -16.24 25.08 3.55
CA GLN A 69 -16.20 26.16 2.56
C GLN A 69 -15.97 27.56 3.18
N GLY A 70 -16.09 27.68 4.49
CA GLY A 70 -15.87 28.91 5.25
C GLY A 70 -15.64 28.60 6.73
N LYS A 71 -15.24 29.62 7.50
CA LYS A 71 -14.81 29.47 8.90
C LYS A 71 -15.79 28.67 9.79
N ASN A 72 -17.12 28.77 9.50
CA ASN A 72 -18.18 28.06 10.20
C ASN A 72 -19.19 27.45 9.21
N LYS A 73 -18.84 27.33 7.93
CA LYS A 73 -19.70 26.81 6.87
C LYS A 73 -19.21 25.45 6.40
N PHE A 74 -19.97 24.41 6.73
CA PHE A 74 -19.65 23.02 6.36
C PHE A 74 -20.67 22.47 5.36
N TRP A 75 -20.16 21.67 4.42
CA TRP A 75 -20.93 20.91 3.45
C TRP A 75 -20.50 19.44 3.55
N TRP A 76 -21.21 18.69 4.38
CA TRP A 76 -20.84 17.33 4.74
C TRP A 76 -21.28 16.26 3.76
N ASN A 77 -22.26 16.57 2.88
CA ASN A 77 -22.98 15.57 2.09
C ASN A 77 -22.06 14.58 1.33
N GLY A 78 -21.02 15.07 0.67
CA GLY A 78 -20.09 14.20 -0.06
C GLY A 78 -19.28 13.28 0.84
N LEU A 79 -18.85 13.78 2.00
CA LEU A 79 -18.10 12.97 2.98
C LEU A 79 -19.05 11.98 3.68
N ASP A 80 -20.24 12.43 4.10
CA ASP A 80 -21.26 11.56 4.71
C ASP A 80 -21.64 10.41 3.78
N ALA A 81 -21.90 10.71 2.49
CA ALA A 81 -22.25 9.70 1.48
C ALA A 81 -21.08 8.73 1.22
N SER A 82 -19.83 9.22 1.13
CA SER A 82 -18.66 8.36 0.96
C SER A 82 -18.49 7.40 2.14
N ILE A 83 -18.68 7.89 3.37
CA ILE A 83 -18.59 7.07 4.58
C ILE A 83 -19.73 6.04 4.64
N ALA A 84 -20.96 6.46 4.34
CA ALA A 84 -22.11 5.57 4.32
C ALA A 84 -21.94 4.43 3.30
N ASN A 85 -21.50 4.78 2.07
CA ASN A 85 -21.28 3.79 1.01
C ASN A 85 -20.12 2.84 1.32
N ALA A 86 -19.04 3.29 1.96
CA ALA A 86 -17.96 2.42 2.40
C ALA A 86 -18.42 1.47 3.52
N ASN A 87 -19.14 2.00 4.51
CA ASN A 87 -19.64 1.22 5.63
C ASN A 87 -20.66 0.16 5.19
N SER A 88 -21.53 0.47 4.21
CA SER A 88 -22.49 -0.51 3.66
C SER A 88 -21.79 -1.67 2.95
N GLN A 89 -20.55 -1.48 2.50
CA GLN A 89 -19.71 -2.51 1.89
C GLN A 89 -18.80 -3.21 2.91
N GLY A 90 -18.84 -2.82 4.18
CA GLY A 90 -18.00 -3.40 5.23
C GLY A 90 -16.50 -3.09 5.09
N VAL A 91 -16.12 -2.03 4.36
CA VAL A 91 -14.72 -1.67 4.12
C VAL A 91 -14.22 -0.60 5.08
N ASP A 92 -12.96 -0.72 5.51
CA ASP A 92 -12.30 0.23 6.40
C ASP A 92 -11.96 1.54 5.68
N ILE A 93 -12.13 2.66 6.35
CA ILE A 93 -11.97 3.98 5.75
C ILE A 93 -10.69 4.65 6.26
N MET A 94 -9.85 5.12 5.34
CA MET A 94 -8.79 6.09 5.62
C MET A 94 -9.17 7.46 5.05
N TYR A 95 -9.32 8.46 5.91
CA TYR A 95 -9.64 9.81 5.49
C TYR A 95 -8.42 10.73 5.56
N VAL A 96 -8.14 11.47 4.46
CA VAL A 96 -7.02 12.44 4.39
C VAL A 96 -7.51 13.82 4.84
N LEU A 97 -6.95 14.32 5.94
CA LEU A 97 -7.36 15.58 6.57
C LEU A 97 -6.84 16.85 5.90
N GLY A 98 -5.92 16.73 4.94
CA GLY A 98 -5.13 17.83 4.36
C GLY A 98 -5.86 18.76 3.40
N SER A 99 -5.06 19.57 2.69
CA SER A 99 -5.44 20.63 1.74
C SER A 99 -6.10 21.84 2.43
N THR A 100 -5.29 22.86 2.77
CA THR A 100 -5.78 24.09 3.43
C THR A 100 -6.79 24.82 2.57
N PRO A 101 -8.01 25.11 3.06
CA PRO A 101 -8.98 25.86 2.27
C PRO A 101 -8.51 27.30 2.00
N THR A 102 -8.93 27.86 0.87
CA THR A 102 -8.52 29.20 0.42
C THR A 102 -8.78 30.29 1.49
N TRP A 103 -9.85 30.14 2.28
CA TRP A 103 -10.19 31.10 3.34
C TRP A 103 -9.25 31.01 4.55
N ALA A 104 -8.62 29.82 4.81
CA ALA A 104 -7.70 29.57 5.91
C ALA A 104 -6.22 29.62 5.47
N ALA A 105 -5.95 29.78 4.17
CA ALA A 105 -4.61 29.81 3.62
C ALA A 105 -3.89 31.10 4.00
N THR A 106 -2.71 30.99 4.62
CA THR A 106 -1.83 32.14 4.91
C THR A 106 -1.22 32.73 3.64
N ASN A 107 -1.08 31.91 2.59
CA ASN A 107 -0.66 32.33 1.25
C ASN A 107 -1.48 31.60 0.19
N LYS A 108 -2.43 32.32 -0.41
CA LYS A 108 -3.34 31.78 -1.43
C LYS A 108 -2.66 31.42 -2.78
N LYS A 109 -1.38 31.78 -2.96
CA LYS A 109 -0.61 31.40 -4.16
C LYS A 109 0.05 30.02 -4.04
N GLN A 110 0.05 29.41 -2.85
CA GLN A 110 0.70 28.12 -2.59
C GLN A 110 -0.24 26.95 -2.88
N GLY A 111 0.06 26.19 -3.94
CA GLY A 111 -0.74 25.06 -4.40
C GLY A 111 -1.99 25.50 -5.18
N THR A 112 -2.37 24.69 -6.14
CA THR A 112 -3.55 24.93 -7.01
C THR A 112 -4.54 23.77 -7.00
N TYR A 113 -4.16 22.65 -6.43
CA TYR A 113 -4.98 21.45 -6.37
C TYR A 113 -5.32 21.07 -4.91
N PRO A 114 -6.58 20.78 -4.61
CA PRO A 114 -7.76 20.88 -5.49
C PRO A 114 -8.31 22.31 -5.63
N TYR A 115 -7.71 23.30 -4.97
CA TYR A 115 -8.04 24.73 -5.05
C TYR A 115 -6.84 25.60 -4.68
N LYS A 116 -6.92 26.89 -4.97
CA LYS A 116 -5.86 27.87 -4.66
C LYS A 116 -5.59 27.95 -3.15
N GLY A 117 -4.32 27.89 -2.78
CA GLY A 117 -3.89 27.94 -1.38
C GLY A 117 -3.83 26.57 -0.67
N ALA A 118 -4.15 25.48 -1.37
CA ALA A 118 -4.25 24.15 -0.77
C ALA A 118 -2.95 23.63 -0.12
N ALA A 119 -1.78 24.06 -0.61
CA ALA A 119 -0.48 23.73 -0.04
C ALA A 119 -0.04 24.65 1.11
N SER A 120 -0.78 25.73 1.38
CA SER A 120 -0.43 26.71 2.40
C SER A 120 -0.51 26.11 3.80
N VAL A 121 0.40 26.51 4.68
CA VAL A 121 0.36 26.15 6.09
C VAL A 121 -0.85 26.81 6.76
N PRO A 122 -1.80 26.05 7.32
CA PRO A 122 -2.93 26.66 8.03
C PRO A 122 -2.52 27.17 9.40
N SER A 123 -3.31 28.06 9.99
CA SER A 123 -3.17 28.37 11.40
C SER A 123 -3.46 27.13 12.26
N THR A 124 -2.72 26.95 13.36
CA THR A 124 -2.98 25.85 14.31
C THR A 124 -4.42 25.91 14.86
N LYS A 125 -5.01 27.09 14.96
CA LYS A 125 -6.40 27.30 15.44
C LYS A 125 -7.42 26.74 14.45
N ASP A 126 -7.25 27.03 13.14
CA ASP A 126 -8.17 26.56 12.11
C ASP A 126 -8.01 25.06 11.89
N TRP A 127 -6.75 24.56 11.86
CA TRP A 127 -6.47 23.12 11.84
C TRP A 127 -7.12 22.36 12.98
N LYS A 128 -6.97 22.86 14.23
CA LYS A 128 -7.62 22.26 15.39
C LYS A 128 -9.13 22.21 15.27
N LYS A 129 -9.77 23.29 14.79
CA LYS A 129 -11.22 23.34 14.55
C LYS A 129 -11.67 22.31 13.53
N TRP A 130 -10.96 22.26 12.37
CA TRP A 130 -11.25 21.32 11.31
C TRP A 130 -11.19 19.87 11.78
N VAL A 131 -10.04 19.45 12.32
CA VAL A 131 -9.86 18.07 12.79
C VAL A 131 -10.89 17.72 13.86
N THR A 132 -11.19 18.65 14.78
CA THR A 132 -12.21 18.43 15.82
C THR A 132 -13.61 18.24 15.22
N ALA A 133 -13.96 19.02 14.20
CA ALA A 133 -15.27 18.92 13.54
C ALA A 133 -15.44 17.55 12.85
N VAL A 134 -14.43 17.12 12.08
CA VAL A 134 -14.43 15.82 11.41
C VAL A 134 -14.53 14.67 12.40
N VAL A 135 -13.60 14.63 13.37
CA VAL A 135 -13.50 13.49 14.30
C VAL A 135 -14.72 13.38 15.21
N LYS A 136 -15.31 14.51 15.62
CA LYS A 136 -16.57 14.48 16.39
C LYS A 136 -17.78 14.03 15.59
N ARG A 137 -17.81 14.34 14.27
CA ARG A 137 -18.92 13.93 13.41
C ARG A 137 -18.87 12.46 13.04
N HIS A 138 -17.67 11.96 12.72
CA HIS A 138 -17.47 10.65 12.11
C HIS A 138 -16.68 9.66 12.96
N GLY A 139 -16.41 9.98 14.22
CA GLY A 139 -15.73 9.07 15.15
C GLY A 139 -16.46 7.73 15.25
N GLY A 140 -15.68 6.64 15.19
CA GLY A 140 -16.17 5.27 15.11
C GLY A 140 -16.58 4.77 13.72
N SER A 141 -16.68 5.67 12.71
CA SER A 141 -16.99 5.31 11.32
C SER A 141 -15.77 5.37 10.39
N ILE A 142 -14.67 5.96 10.85
CA ILE A 142 -13.40 6.10 10.10
C ILE A 142 -12.32 5.31 10.84
N GLY A 143 -11.77 4.27 10.23
CA GLY A 143 -10.74 3.43 10.84
C GLY A 143 -9.37 4.10 10.92
N SER A 144 -9.09 5.10 10.08
CA SER A 144 -7.81 5.82 10.12
C SER A 144 -7.88 7.22 9.54
N TYR A 145 -7.09 8.14 10.11
CA TYR A 145 -6.94 9.52 9.65
C TYR A 145 -5.52 9.76 9.18
N GLN A 146 -5.34 10.06 7.89
CA GLN A 146 -4.08 10.48 7.33
C GLN A 146 -3.94 12.00 7.42
N ILE A 147 -2.80 12.46 7.90
CA ILE A 147 -2.63 13.89 8.25
C ILE A 147 -2.52 14.79 7.02
N TRP A 148 -1.81 14.35 5.97
CA TRP A 148 -1.60 15.12 4.75
C TRP A 148 -1.20 14.22 3.58
N ASN A 149 -1.41 14.71 2.34
CA ASN A 149 -0.94 14.06 1.13
C ASN A 149 0.39 14.64 0.66
N GLU A 150 1.34 13.79 0.26
CA GLU A 150 2.63 14.11 -0.39
C GLU A 150 3.32 15.38 0.13
N ALA A 151 3.48 15.46 1.46
CA ALA A 151 4.02 16.64 2.14
C ALA A 151 5.47 16.99 1.75
N ASN A 152 6.14 16.14 0.99
CA ASN A 152 7.45 16.42 0.42
C ASN A 152 7.42 17.22 -0.89
N LEU A 153 6.23 17.47 -1.45
CA LEU A 153 6.03 18.25 -2.67
C LEU A 153 5.44 19.62 -2.34
N THR A 154 6.00 20.66 -2.92
CA THR A 154 5.56 22.05 -2.71
C THR A 154 4.16 22.35 -3.23
N ASP A 155 3.69 21.54 -4.19
CA ASP A 155 2.33 21.63 -4.73
C ASP A 155 1.26 21.19 -3.72
N PHE A 156 1.63 20.32 -2.76
CA PHE A 156 0.74 19.84 -1.71
C PHE A 156 1.07 20.41 -0.33
N TRP A 157 2.34 20.76 -0.06
CA TRP A 157 2.77 21.33 1.22
C TRP A 157 3.90 22.32 1.05
N ALA A 158 3.64 23.59 1.34
CA ALA A 158 4.63 24.66 1.26
C ALA A 158 5.29 24.99 2.60
N GLY A 159 5.02 24.21 3.63
CA GLY A 159 5.62 24.35 4.95
C GLY A 159 6.85 23.48 5.18
N THR A 160 7.38 23.54 6.39
CA THR A 160 8.55 22.77 6.83
C THR A 160 8.15 21.41 7.42
N PRO A 161 9.07 20.42 7.50
CA PRO A 161 8.87 19.18 8.23
C PRO A 161 8.44 19.37 9.69
N LYS A 162 8.99 20.40 10.37
CA LYS A 162 8.63 20.76 11.75
C LYS A 162 7.18 21.22 11.86
N GLN A 163 6.70 22.03 10.92
CA GLN A 163 5.30 22.46 10.89
C GLN A 163 4.36 21.26 10.64
N MET A 164 4.72 20.36 9.72
CA MET A 164 3.94 19.14 9.48
C MET A 164 3.88 18.25 10.73
N ALA A 165 4.99 18.03 11.42
CA ALA A 165 5.00 17.26 12.67
C ALA A 165 4.16 17.94 13.77
N LYS A 166 4.07 19.27 13.79
CA LYS A 166 3.19 20.00 14.70
C LYS A 166 1.70 19.77 14.37
N LEU A 167 1.33 19.84 13.09
CA LEU A 167 -0.04 19.52 12.67
C LEU A 167 -0.41 18.06 13.01
N THR A 168 0.52 17.13 12.79
CA THR A 168 0.38 15.71 13.15
C THR A 168 0.13 15.56 14.65
N GLN A 169 0.91 16.21 15.50
CA GLN A 169 0.75 16.17 16.96
C GLN A 169 -0.61 16.71 17.42
N VAL A 170 -1.05 17.81 16.82
CA VAL A 170 -2.35 18.42 17.15
C VAL A 170 -3.50 17.49 16.76
N ALA A 171 -3.47 16.95 15.54
CA ALA A 171 -4.49 16.02 15.07
C ALA A 171 -4.53 14.73 15.90
N SER A 172 -3.38 14.14 16.18
CA SER A 172 -3.27 12.93 17.01
C SER A 172 -3.93 13.10 18.37
N LYS A 173 -3.68 14.24 19.06
CA LYS A 173 -4.32 14.53 20.36
C LYS A 173 -5.84 14.59 20.27
N ILE A 174 -6.38 15.12 19.18
CA ILE A 174 -7.83 15.23 18.96
C ILE A 174 -8.43 13.87 18.64
N ILE A 175 -7.79 13.11 17.73
CA ILE A 175 -8.21 11.77 17.33
C ILE A 175 -8.22 10.86 18.58
N ARG A 176 -7.14 10.79 19.34
CA ARG A 176 -7.07 9.99 20.57
C ARG A 176 -8.13 10.36 21.61
N LYS A 177 -8.57 11.61 21.62
CA LYS A 177 -9.61 12.08 22.55
C LYS A 177 -11.02 11.69 22.13
N TYR A 178 -11.35 11.78 20.85
CA TYR A 178 -12.72 11.66 20.36
C TYR A 178 -13.00 10.41 19.55
N ASP A 179 -11.93 9.74 19.04
CA ASP A 179 -11.97 8.50 18.28
C ASP A 179 -10.72 7.65 18.60
N PRO A 180 -10.62 7.13 19.84
CA PRO A 180 -9.40 6.47 20.32
C PRO A 180 -9.05 5.17 19.59
N THR A 181 -9.99 4.55 18.89
CA THR A 181 -9.80 3.30 18.14
C THR A 181 -9.21 3.53 16.75
N ALA A 182 -9.40 4.72 16.17
CA ALA A 182 -8.88 5.06 14.86
C ALA A 182 -7.35 5.19 14.86
N LYS A 183 -6.72 4.73 13.78
CA LYS A 183 -5.27 4.89 13.59
C LYS A 183 -4.93 6.29 13.09
N VAL A 184 -3.82 6.83 13.59
CA VAL A 184 -3.23 8.07 13.09
C VAL A 184 -2.14 7.72 12.08
N VAL A 185 -2.35 8.09 10.82
CA VAL A 185 -1.43 7.86 9.71
C VAL A 185 -0.63 9.14 9.44
N SER A 186 0.68 9.05 9.30
CA SER A 186 1.53 10.21 9.02
C SER A 186 1.16 10.89 7.70
N ALA A 187 1.62 12.11 7.49
CA ALA A 187 1.62 12.68 6.15
C ALA A 187 2.43 11.79 5.21
N SER A 188 1.92 11.52 4.00
CA SER A 188 2.63 10.72 3.02
C SER A 188 3.80 11.48 2.37
N SER A 189 4.74 10.71 1.85
CA SER A 189 5.83 11.21 1.02
C SER A 189 5.96 10.36 -0.23
N THR A 190 5.96 10.97 -1.42
CA THR A 190 6.26 10.23 -2.65
C THR A 190 7.75 9.94 -2.75
N VAL A 191 8.10 8.66 -2.99
CA VAL A 191 9.51 8.21 -2.97
C VAL A 191 10.20 8.43 -4.32
N ARG A 192 9.50 8.26 -5.44
CA ARG A 192 10.07 8.36 -6.79
C ARG A 192 10.73 9.70 -7.11
N LEU A 193 10.30 10.78 -6.46
CA LEU A 193 10.89 12.11 -6.60
C LEU A 193 12.01 12.28 -5.57
N GLN A 194 13.10 11.59 -5.79
CA GLN A 194 14.20 11.33 -4.85
C GLN A 194 14.78 12.59 -4.19
N SER A 195 14.92 13.72 -4.90
CA SER A 195 15.41 14.98 -4.31
C SER A 195 14.45 15.49 -3.23
N ALA A 196 13.16 15.52 -3.52
CA ALA A 196 12.13 15.96 -2.57
C ALA A 196 12.00 14.99 -1.38
N TYR A 197 12.02 13.68 -1.67
CA TYR A 197 11.98 12.62 -0.66
C TYR A 197 13.16 12.73 0.33
N LYS A 198 14.39 12.75 -0.17
CA LYS A 198 15.60 12.79 0.66
C LYS A 198 15.70 14.08 1.51
N ARG A 199 15.15 15.19 1.01
CA ARG A 199 15.11 16.46 1.76
C ARG A 199 14.05 16.45 2.86
N PHE A 200 12.86 15.91 2.61
CA PHE A 200 11.72 16.03 3.51
C PHE A 200 11.59 14.84 4.47
N PHE A 201 11.54 13.61 3.96
CA PHE A 201 11.14 12.45 4.75
C PHE A 201 12.01 12.17 5.97
N PRO A 202 13.37 12.16 5.88
CA PRO A 202 14.23 11.98 7.06
C PRO A 202 14.06 13.11 8.08
N ALA A 203 13.89 14.34 7.61
CA ALA A 203 13.68 15.51 8.47
C ALA A 203 12.32 15.44 9.17
N TYR A 204 11.26 14.98 8.48
CA TYR A 204 9.94 14.78 9.07
C TYR A 204 9.96 13.69 10.14
N LEU A 205 10.59 12.54 9.88
CA LEU A 205 10.76 11.48 10.88
C LEU A 205 11.52 12.00 12.12
N LYS A 206 12.58 12.83 11.94
CA LYS A 206 13.28 13.46 13.04
C LYS A 206 12.37 14.36 13.89
N GLU A 207 11.49 15.12 13.25
CA GLU A 207 10.55 16.01 13.97
C GLU A 207 9.42 15.19 14.63
N LEU A 208 8.91 14.13 14.02
CA LEU A 208 7.96 13.19 14.64
C LEU A 208 8.56 12.54 15.91
N LYS A 209 9.86 12.19 15.87
CA LYS A 209 10.57 11.65 17.03
C LYS A 209 10.59 12.65 18.19
N LYS A 210 10.86 13.95 17.93
CA LYS A 210 10.86 15.00 18.96
C LYS A 210 9.51 15.15 19.65
N VAL A 211 8.42 14.88 18.95
CA VAL A 211 7.05 14.92 19.50
C VAL A 211 6.53 13.53 19.92
N LYS A 212 7.44 12.57 20.15
CA LYS A 212 7.18 11.21 20.67
C LYS A 212 6.30 10.34 19.76
N TRP A 213 6.51 10.41 18.44
CA TRP A 213 5.86 9.57 17.45
C TRP A 213 4.33 9.54 17.56
N PRO A 214 3.62 10.67 17.35
CA PRO A 214 2.18 10.77 17.54
C PRO A 214 1.40 10.12 16.37
N VAL A 215 1.90 9.03 15.84
CA VAL A 215 1.32 8.26 14.73
C VAL A 215 1.39 6.77 15.03
N ASP A 216 0.52 5.98 14.40
CA ASP A 216 0.56 4.52 14.41
C ASP A 216 1.18 3.97 13.14
N VAL A 217 1.10 4.74 12.06
CA VAL A 217 1.49 4.35 10.72
C VAL A 217 2.37 5.43 10.08
N ILE A 218 3.47 4.98 9.47
CA ILE A 218 4.28 5.79 8.56
C ILE A 218 3.75 5.54 7.14
N SER A 219 3.50 6.60 6.40
CA SER A 219 2.87 6.55 5.07
C SER A 219 3.79 7.07 3.98
N VAL A 220 3.81 6.35 2.87
CA VAL A 220 4.56 6.70 1.65
C VAL A 220 3.71 6.44 0.41
N HIS A 221 4.19 6.93 -0.75
CA HIS A 221 3.70 6.55 -2.07
C HIS A 221 4.88 5.98 -2.84
N THR A 222 4.80 4.69 -3.21
CA THR A 222 5.93 3.97 -3.79
C THR A 222 5.81 3.78 -5.31
N TYR A 223 5.06 4.63 -6.00
CA TYR A 223 5.09 4.64 -7.47
C TYR A 223 6.53 4.54 -7.99
N PRO A 224 6.87 3.62 -8.87
CA PRO A 224 8.14 3.71 -9.58
C PRO A 224 8.12 4.86 -10.61
N LYS A 225 9.24 5.13 -11.26
CA LYS A 225 9.28 6.08 -12.38
C LYS A 225 8.41 5.59 -13.54
N GLY A 226 8.10 6.44 -14.51
CA GLY A 226 7.13 6.16 -15.57
C GLY A 226 7.37 4.89 -16.41
N ASN A 227 8.60 4.40 -16.46
CA ASN A 227 8.98 3.11 -17.08
C ASN A 227 9.45 2.07 -16.05
N GLY A 228 9.23 2.33 -14.75
CA GLY A 228 9.68 1.45 -13.68
C GLY A 228 8.74 0.27 -13.45
N THR A 229 9.28 -0.77 -12.86
CA THR A 229 8.69 -2.09 -12.64
C THR A 229 8.34 -2.31 -11.16
N PRO A 230 7.69 -3.42 -10.78
CA PRO A 230 7.52 -3.83 -9.39
C PRO A 230 8.84 -3.89 -8.60
N GLU A 231 9.92 -4.31 -9.25
CA GLU A 231 11.24 -4.31 -8.63
C GLU A 231 11.74 -2.92 -8.26
N ASP A 232 11.58 -1.93 -9.14
CA ASP A 232 11.91 -0.53 -8.82
C ASP A 232 11.10 -0.04 -7.63
N ARG A 233 9.84 -0.49 -7.48
CA ARG A 233 9.00 -0.24 -6.30
C ARG A 233 9.58 -0.92 -5.06
N SER A 234 9.99 -2.18 -5.16
CA SER A 234 10.59 -2.94 -4.07
C SER A 234 11.84 -2.24 -3.53
N ILE A 235 12.71 -1.73 -4.41
CA ILE A 235 13.88 -0.92 -4.04
C ILE A 235 13.47 0.34 -3.24
N TYR A 236 12.38 0.99 -3.62
CA TYR A 236 11.88 2.14 -2.87
C TYR A 236 11.35 1.77 -1.49
N ILE A 237 10.68 0.62 -1.35
CA ILE A 237 10.24 0.12 -0.03
C ILE A 237 11.45 -0.17 0.85
N ASP A 238 12.49 -0.82 0.32
CA ASP A 238 13.74 -1.09 1.05
C ASP A 238 14.42 0.21 1.50
N GLN A 239 14.44 1.24 0.62
CA GLN A 239 14.94 2.57 0.98
C GLN A 239 14.15 3.20 2.13
N VAL A 240 12.82 3.05 2.13
CA VAL A 240 11.96 3.56 3.21
C VAL A 240 12.21 2.80 4.51
N ASN A 241 12.26 1.47 4.47
CA ASN A 241 12.52 0.61 5.63
C ASN A 241 13.90 0.94 6.24
N ALA A 242 14.93 1.08 5.42
CA ALA A 242 16.26 1.49 5.85
C ALA A 242 16.24 2.89 6.52
N GLN A 243 15.50 3.85 5.96
CA GLN A 243 15.37 5.17 6.53
C GLN A 243 14.58 5.16 7.85
N MET A 244 13.52 4.38 7.96
CA MET A 244 12.77 4.21 9.21
C MET A 244 13.67 3.62 10.32
N LYS A 245 14.43 2.58 10.01
CA LYS A 245 15.43 1.98 10.92
C LYS A 245 16.48 3.01 11.35
N LYS A 246 17.09 3.76 10.39
CA LYS A 246 18.06 4.82 10.66
C LYS A 246 17.49 5.93 11.56
N SER A 247 16.22 6.28 11.37
CA SER A 247 15.53 7.30 12.18
C SER A 247 15.07 6.78 13.55
N LYS A 248 15.25 5.47 13.81
CA LYS A 248 14.78 4.77 15.02
C LYS A 248 13.26 4.91 15.20
N VAL A 249 12.51 4.69 14.12
CA VAL A 249 11.05 4.55 14.19
C VAL A 249 10.74 3.30 15.03
N PRO A 250 9.85 3.38 16.04
CA PRO A 250 9.50 2.22 16.84
C PRO A 250 8.93 1.07 15.99
N ALA A 251 9.30 -0.18 16.28
CA ALA A 251 8.85 -1.36 15.55
C ALA A 251 7.31 -1.54 15.55
N SER A 252 6.62 -0.96 16.55
CA SER A 252 5.16 -0.95 16.61
C SER A 252 4.48 -0.06 15.55
N LYS A 253 5.26 0.74 14.78
CA LYS A 253 4.71 1.60 13.72
C LYS A 253 4.72 0.87 12.39
N GLN A 254 3.53 0.69 11.81
CA GLN A 254 3.37 0.04 10.51
C GLN A 254 3.86 0.96 9.38
N LEU A 255 4.25 0.37 8.26
CA LEU A 255 4.45 1.06 6.99
C LEU A 255 3.25 0.81 6.08
N TRP A 256 2.62 1.87 5.54
CA TRP A 256 1.58 1.77 4.53
C TRP A 256 1.97 2.51 3.25
N ASP A 257 1.72 1.88 2.11
CA ASP A 257 1.82 2.49 0.79
C ASP A 257 0.45 3.05 0.38
N THR A 258 0.25 4.33 0.61
CA THR A 258 -1.08 4.93 0.50
C THR A 258 -1.47 5.40 -0.90
N GLU A 259 -0.56 5.25 -1.87
CA GLU A 259 -0.84 5.34 -3.31
C GLU A 259 0.16 4.51 -4.10
N VAL A 260 -0.32 3.62 -4.96
CA VAL A 260 0.49 2.82 -5.87
C VAL A 260 -0.20 2.63 -7.22
N ASN A 261 0.57 2.71 -8.29
CA ASN A 261 0.28 2.32 -9.67
C ASN A 261 1.62 2.35 -10.44
N TYR A 262 1.61 1.92 -11.68
CA TYR A 262 2.79 1.90 -12.55
C TYR A 262 2.57 2.79 -13.78
N GLY A 263 3.63 3.01 -14.55
CA GLY A 263 3.54 3.78 -15.80
C GLY A 263 3.15 5.26 -15.61
N ILE A 264 3.31 5.81 -14.40
CA ILE A 264 2.84 7.16 -14.06
C ILE A 264 3.58 8.25 -14.80
N LYS A 265 2.83 9.14 -15.46
CA LYS A 265 3.35 10.33 -16.15
C LYS A 265 3.67 11.47 -15.17
N GLY A 266 4.72 12.25 -15.48
CA GLY A 266 5.07 13.47 -14.74
C GLY A 266 5.69 13.24 -13.35
N PRO A 267 6.08 14.30 -12.65
CA PRO A 267 6.08 15.69 -13.13
C PRO A 267 7.17 15.96 -14.20
N GLY A 268 6.99 17.07 -14.91
CA GLY A 268 7.93 17.53 -15.92
C GLY A 268 8.03 16.61 -17.15
N LYS A 269 9.24 16.20 -17.52
CA LYS A 269 9.50 15.39 -18.74
C LYS A 269 9.32 13.88 -18.55
N ILE A 270 8.90 13.40 -17.39
CA ILE A 270 8.68 11.97 -17.15
C ILE A 270 7.50 11.50 -18.02
N LYS A 271 7.83 10.66 -19.01
CA LYS A 271 6.82 10.03 -19.87
C LYS A 271 6.13 8.92 -19.09
N GLY A 272 4.81 8.83 -19.19
CA GLY A 272 4.05 7.69 -18.72
C GLY A 272 4.11 6.54 -19.74
N GLN A 273 3.75 5.35 -19.28
CA GLN A 273 3.65 4.14 -20.11
C GLN A 273 2.31 3.47 -19.84
N LYS A 274 1.57 3.12 -20.88
CA LYS A 274 0.41 2.24 -20.74
C LYS A 274 0.87 0.80 -20.60
N ILE A 275 0.32 0.12 -19.59
CA ILE A 275 0.63 -1.26 -19.24
C ILE A 275 -0.69 -2.02 -19.25
N GLY A 276 -0.77 -3.04 -20.08
CA GLY A 276 -1.98 -3.87 -20.26
C GLY A 276 -1.65 -5.35 -20.31
N GLY A 277 -2.67 -6.16 -20.60
CA GLY A 277 -2.54 -7.61 -20.75
C GLY A 277 -1.95 -8.29 -19.50
N ASP A 278 -1.27 -9.39 -19.72
CA ASP A 278 -0.66 -10.20 -18.67
C ASP A 278 0.30 -9.40 -17.78
N THR A 279 1.00 -8.42 -18.33
CA THR A 279 1.90 -7.55 -17.55
C THR A 279 1.15 -6.74 -16.50
N ALA A 280 -0.02 -6.19 -16.83
CA ALA A 280 -0.82 -5.43 -15.88
C ALA A 280 -1.33 -6.31 -14.73
N ALA A 281 -1.80 -7.51 -15.04
CA ALA A 281 -2.23 -8.48 -14.03
C ALA A 281 -1.07 -8.92 -13.14
N ALA A 282 0.07 -9.29 -13.76
CA ALA A 282 1.26 -9.71 -13.03
C ALA A 282 1.77 -8.63 -12.08
N TRP A 283 1.91 -7.39 -12.54
CA TRP A 283 2.44 -6.30 -11.71
C TRP A 283 1.48 -5.88 -10.59
N THR A 284 0.18 -5.98 -10.85
CA THR A 284 -0.80 -5.72 -9.80
C THR A 284 -0.75 -6.81 -8.73
N ALA A 285 -0.69 -8.09 -9.10
CA ALA A 285 -0.54 -9.18 -8.15
C ALA A 285 0.78 -9.10 -7.37
N GLN A 286 1.90 -8.86 -8.06
CA GLN A 286 3.22 -8.68 -7.42
C GLN A 286 3.20 -7.57 -6.37
N THR A 287 2.46 -6.48 -6.61
CA THR A 287 2.36 -5.38 -5.64
C THR A 287 1.94 -5.86 -4.25
N TYR A 288 0.95 -6.75 -4.17
CA TYR A 288 0.44 -7.27 -2.89
C TYR A 288 1.29 -8.42 -2.34
N LEU A 289 1.87 -9.25 -3.21
CA LEU A 289 2.85 -10.27 -2.83
C LEU A 289 4.11 -9.65 -2.22
N GLU A 290 4.65 -8.59 -2.85
CA GLU A 290 5.82 -7.87 -2.32
C GLU A 290 5.52 -7.12 -1.02
N ASN A 291 4.28 -6.67 -0.80
CA ASN A 291 3.90 -6.07 0.48
C ASN A 291 4.17 -7.02 1.66
N ILE A 292 3.86 -8.31 1.49
CA ILE A 292 4.10 -9.32 2.52
C ILE A 292 5.60 -9.45 2.78
N VAL A 293 6.37 -9.64 1.71
CA VAL A 293 7.82 -9.82 1.77
C VAL A 293 8.52 -8.61 2.41
N LYS A 294 8.04 -7.40 2.11
CA LYS A 294 8.66 -6.14 2.55
C LYS A 294 8.04 -5.52 3.81
N GLY A 295 7.05 -6.17 4.42
CA GLY A 295 6.41 -5.69 5.64
C GLY A 295 5.55 -4.43 5.45
N VAL A 296 4.93 -4.26 4.28
CA VAL A 296 3.96 -3.20 4.02
C VAL A 296 2.58 -3.66 4.48
N GLY A 297 2.03 -3.02 5.51
CA GLY A 297 0.78 -3.45 6.14
C GLY A 297 -0.47 -3.17 5.33
N ARG A 298 -0.46 -2.16 4.43
CA ARG A 298 -1.55 -1.85 3.49
C ARG A 298 -1.00 -1.17 2.26
N SER A 299 -1.60 -1.45 1.09
CA SER A 299 -1.42 -0.64 -0.12
C SER A 299 -2.75 -0.23 -0.70
N TYR A 300 -2.82 1.03 -1.14
CA TYR A 300 -4.02 1.58 -1.74
C TYR A 300 -3.77 1.81 -3.23
N TRP A 301 -4.46 1.03 -4.06
CA TRP A 301 -4.35 1.17 -5.51
C TRP A 301 -4.94 2.49 -5.99
N TYR A 302 -4.17 3.25 -6.71
CA TYR A 302 -4.57 4.54 -7.26
C TYR A 302 -4.80 4.39 -8.77
N PHE A 303 -6.03 4.37 -9.24
CA PHE A 303 -7.31 4.38 -8.61
C PHE A 303 -8.36 3.64 -9.46
N TRP A 304 -9.55 3.36 -8.92
CA TRP A 304 -10.63 2.64 -9.59
C TRP A 304 -11.36 3.52 -10.59
N ASP A 305 -11.75 2.91 -11.74
CA ASP A 305 -12.62 3.49 -12.78
C ASP A 305 -12.21 4.91 -13.21
N ALA A 306 -10.94 5.08 -13.51
CA ALA A 306 -10.46 6.34 -14.03
C ALA A 306 -9.54 6.11 -15.22
N PRO A 307 -10.09 6.05 -16.40
CA PRO A 307 -9.32 6.15 -17.62
C PRO A 307 -8.70 7.55 -17.67
N ASN A 308 -7.45 7.68 -17.23
CA ASN A 308 -6.72 8.92 -17.39
C ASN A 308 -5.36 8.67 -18.03
N SER A 309 -4.78 9.74 -18.58
CA SER A 309 -3.47 9.69 -19.22
C SER A 309 -2.31 9.70 -18.21
N LEU A 310 -2.59 9.82 -16.91
CA LEU A 310 -1.58 9.90 -15.86
C LEU A 310 -1.02 8.53 -15.48
N LEU A 311 -1.88 7.51 -15.42
CA LEU A 311 -1.59 6.18 -14.89
C LEU A 311 -1.40 5.15 -16.01
N GLY A 312 -0.53 4.15 -15.79
CA GLY A 312 -0.24 3.12 -16.78
C GLY A 312 -1.19 1.92 -16.72
N ILE A 313 -1.50 1.41 -15.52
CA ILE A 313 -2.41 0.29 -15.34
C ILE A 313 -3.81 0.82 -15.05
N THR A 314 -4.77 0.45 -15.88
CA THR A 314 -6.18 0.72 -15.66
C THR A 314 -6.77 -0.30 -14.69
N MET A 315 -7.46 0.18 -13.65
CA MET A 315 -8.17 -0.63 -12.67
C MET A 315 -9.68 -0.43 -12.87
N GLN A 316 -10.30 -1.38 -13.54
CA GLN A 316 -11.73 -1.35 -13.89
C GLN A 316 -12.21 -2.79 -14.13
N ASP A 317 -13.51 -3.05 -13.96
CA ASP A 317 -14.09 -4.38 -14.17
C ASP A 317 -13.71 -4.97 -15.53
N GLY A 318 -13.22 -6.22 -15.53
CA GLY A 318 -12.78 -6.94 -16.72
C GLY A 318 -11.40 -6.56 -17.24
N TYR A 319 -10.74 -5.52 -16.70
CA TYR A 319 -9.38 -5.16 -17.11
C TYR A 319 -8.34 -6.05 -16.40
N PRO A 320 -7.21 -6.36 -17.08
CA PRO A 320 -6.17 -7.21 -16.51
C PRO A 320 -5.64 -6.75 -15.14
N GLY A 321 -5.53 -5.44 -14.90
CA GLY A 321 -5.16 -4.90 -13.60
C GLY A 321 -6.13 -5.31 -12.49
N ALA A 322 -7.44 -5.24 -12.74
CA ALA A 322 -8.46 -5.65 -11.79
C ALA A 322 -8.46 -7.18 -11.58
N ILE A 323 -8.22 -7.96 -12.63
CA ILE A 323 -8.09 -9.42 -12.54
C ILE A 323 -6.89 -9.77 -11.63
N GLY A 324 -5.71 -9.19 -11.88
CA GLY A 324 -4.52 -9.44 -11.05
C GLY A 324 -4.69 -9.01 -9.59
N TYR A 325 -5.39 -7.89 -9.34
CA TYR A 325 -5.74 -7.44 -8.00
C TYR A 325 -6.63 -8.46 -7.29
N GLN A 326 -7.71 -8.89 -7.96
CA GLN A 326 -8.66 -9.86 -7.43
C GLN A 326 -8.02 -11.22 -7.19
N THR A 327 -7.13 -11.67 -8.09
CA THR A 327 -6.39 -12.92 -7.94
C THR A 327 -5.45 -12.88 -6.73
N ALA A 328 -4.71 -11.79 -6.55
CA ALA A 328 -3.88 -11.60 -5.35
C ALA A 328 -4.71 -11.56 -4.06
N TYR A 329 -5.87 -10.89 -4.07
CA TYR A 329 -6.79 -10.90 -2.95
C TYR A 329 -7.24 -12.33 -2.60
N MET A 330 -7.63 -13.09 -3.60
CA MET A 330 -8.10 -14.47 -3.47
C MET A 330 -7.03 -15.39 -2.85
N TRP A 331 -5.77 -15.27 -3.31
CA TRP A 331 -4.67 -16.09 -2.79
C TRP A 331 -4.26 -15.71 -1.37
N LEU A 332 -4.30 -14.43 -1.02
CA LEU A 332 -3.65 -13.91 0.19
C LEU A 332 -4.63 -13.66 1.35
N ASN A 333 -5.90 -13.34 1.07
CA ASN A 333 -6.83 -12.94 2.13
C ASN A 333 -7.14 -14.10 3.08
N ASN A 334 -6.99 -13.83 4.38
CA ASN A 334 -7.11 -14.80 5.48
C ASN A 334 -6.05 -15.92 5.50
N SER A 335 -5.02 -15.85 4.65
CA SER A 335 -3.92 -16.82 4.67
C SER A 335 -2.82 -16.41 5.65
N PHE A 336 -2.30 -17.39 6.38
CA PHE A 336 -0.99 -17.28 7.01
C PHE A 336 0.08 -17.42 5.93
N TYR A 337 1.30 -16.92 6.18
CA TYR A 337 2.34 -16.96 5.18
C TYR A 337 3.75 -17.06 5.78
N SER A 338 4.64 -17.63 4.99
CA SER A 338 6.08 -17.58 5.17
C SER A 338 6.75 -17.38 3.82
N CYS A 339 7.52 -16.32 3.66
CA CYS A 339 8.13 -15.96 2.37
C CYS A 339 9.65 -16.01 2.43
N THR A 340 10.27 -16.48 1.33
CA THR A 340 11.72 -16.42 1.09
C THR A 340 11.99 -15.56 -0.14
N GLU A 341 12.81 -14.52 0.03
CA GLU A 341 13.31 -13.70 -1.10
C GLU A 341 14.48 -14.37 -1.80
N GLY A 342 14.51 -14.27 -3.14
CA GLY A 342 15.60 -14.76 -3.96
C GLY A 342 15.41 -14.36 -5.42
N ASN A 343 16.17 -14.98 -6.34
CA ASN A 343 15.92 -14.83 -7.79
C ASN A 343 14.47 -15.23 -8.14
N VAL A 344 13.97 -16.27 -7.47
CA VAL A 344 12.57 -16.65 -7.41
C VAL A 344 12.12 -16.43 -5.97
N ASN A 345 11.13 -15.58 -5.78
CA ASN A 345 10.46 -15.40 -4.50
C ASN A 345 9.48 -16.56 -4.31
N VAL A 346 9.41 -17.08 -3.10
CA VAL A 346 8.54 -18.19 -2.75
C VAL A 346 7.77 -17.82 -1.48
N CYS A 347 6.44 -17.77 -1.55
CA CYS A 347 5.58 -17.62 -0.39
C CYS A 347 4.76 -18.88 -0.20
N GLN A 348 4.89 -19.52 0.96
CA GLN A 348 3.99 -20.57 1.43
C GLN A 348 2.79 -19.90 2.10
N LEU A 349 1.59 -20.31 1.75
CA LEU A 349 0.33 -19.78 2.23
C LEU A 349 -0.49 -20.87 2.91
N GLY A 350 -1.46 -20.49 3.74
CA GLY A 350 -2.35 -21.44 4.42
C GLY A 350 -1.68 -22.16 5.60
N ASP A 351 -2.07 -23.38 5.85
CA ASP A 351 -1.51 -24.18 6.95
C ASP A 351 -0.18 -24.86 6.56
N ALA A 352 0.59 -25.23 7.59
CA ALA A 352 1.90 -25.86 7.38
C ALA A 352 1.82 -27.32 6.88
N VAL A 353 0.64 -27.96 6.90
CA VAL A 353 0.47 -29.38 6.56
C VAL A 353 0.27 -29.56 5.04
N GLN A 354 -0.49 -28.64 4.44
CA GLN A 354 -0.72 -28.61 3.00
C GLN A 354 -0.62 -27.17 2.48
N PRO A 355 0.58 -26.58 2.47
CA PRO A 355 0.72 -25.21 2.06
C PRO A 355 0.39 -25.04 0.58
N GLU A 356 -0.34 -23.96 0.28
CA GLU A 356 -0.36 -23.38 -1.04
C GLU A 356 0.93 -22.60 -1.25
N VAL A 357 1.39 -22.47 -2.48
CA VAL A 357 2.64 -21.77 -2.75
C VAL A 357 2.43 -20.77 -3.89
N VAL A 358 2.90 -19.54 -3.70
CA VAL A 358 2.99 -18.55 -4.77
C VAL A 358 4.45 -18.24 -5.04
N VAL A 359 4.83 -18.27 -6.32
CA VAL A 359 6.19 -18.01 -6.76
C VAL A 359 6.23 -16.98 -7.88
N TRP A 360 7.25 -16.12 -7.89
CA TRP A 360 7.51 -15.16 -8.97
C TRP A 360 8.98 -14.76 -8.98
N ALA A 361 9.49 -14.41 -10.15
CA ALA A 361 10.80 -13.79 -10.28
C ALA A 361 10.63 -12.27 -10.32
N THR A 362 11.33 -11.56 -9.44
CA THR A 362 11.35 -10.09 -9.45
C THR A 362 12.20 -9.58 -10.61
N GLN A 363 13.32 -10.27 -10.90
CA GLN A 363 14.19 -10.01 -12.06
C GLN A 363 14.42 -11.28 -12.85
N GLY A 364 14.43 -11.14 -14.19
CA GLY A 364 14.82 -12.23 -15.08
C GLY A 364 13.87 -13.42 -15.01
N SER A 365 14.42 -14.61 -14.84
CA SER A 365 13.70 -15.87 -14.75
C SER A 365 14.45 -16.86 -13.85
N GLY A 366 13.74 -17.87 -13.39
CA GLY A 366 14.28 -18.98 -12.64
C GLY A 366 13.49 -20.26 -12.90
N THR A 367 13.72 -21.26 -12.10
CA THR A 367 12.94 -22.51 -12.10
C THR A 367 12.43 -22.79 -10.69
N TYR A 368 11.27 -23.41 -10.62
CA TYR A 368 10.71 -23.89 -9.37
C TYR A 368 10.19 -25.33 -9.54
N THR A 369 10.44 -26.15 -8.55
CA THR A 369 9.94 -27.54 -8.54
C THR A 369 8.53 -27.57 -7.98
N VAL A 370 7.58 -28.11 -8.75
CA VAL A 370 6.17 -28.25 -8.33
C VAL A 370 6.08 -29.00 -7.01
N PRO A 371 5.40 -28.44 -5.99
CA PRO A 371 5.26 -29.10 -4.68
C PRO A 371 4.61 -30.47 -4.77
N ALA A 372 4.97 -31.38 -3.85
CA ALA A 372 4.52 -32.76 -3.85
C ALA A 372 2.99 -32.92 -3.73
N ASN A 373 2.30 -31.93 -3.14
CA ASN A 373 0.85 -31.91 -2.98
C ASN A 373 0.13 -31.12 -4.08
N ALA A 374 0.82 -30.37 -4.94
CA ALA A 374 0.19 -29.53 -5.95
C ALA A 374 -0.21 -30.33 -7.20
N THR A 375 -1.45 -30.17 -7.59
CA THR A 375 -2.02 -30.77 -8.83
C THR A 375 -2.50 -29.70 -9.82
N VAL A 376 -2.55 -28.44 -9.39
CA VAL A 376 -3.01 -27.30 -10.18
C VAL A 376 -2.05 -26.14 -10.01
N GLN A 377 -1.76 -25.43 -11.09
CA GLN A 377 -1.19 -24.09 -11.05
C GLN A 377 -2.16 -23.07 -11.63
N CYS A 378 -2.14 -21.82 -11.10
CA CYS A 378 -2.90 -20.70 -11.65
C CYS A 378 -2.00 -19.48 -11.77
N ASP A 379 -2.14 -18.68 -12.83
CA ASP A 379 -1.42 -17.41 -12.98
C ASP A 379 -2.22 -16.21 -12.45
N ALA A 380 -1.63 -15.01 -12.47
CA ALA A 380 -2.28 -13.80 -11.98
C ALA A 380 -3.48 -13.34 -12.85
N MET A 381 -3.69 -13.91 -14.04
CA MET A 381 -4.91 -13.76 -14.83
C MET A 381 -6.00 -14.77 -14.43
N ASN A 382 -5.76 -15.57 -13.37
CA ASN A 382 -6.61 -16.66 -12.91
C ASN A 382 -6.81 -17.76 -13.97
N ARG A 383 -5.81 -17.99 -14.85
CA ARG A 383 -5.80 -19.09 -15.81
C ARG A 383 -5.13 -20.27 -15.15
N CYS A 384 -5.85 -21.37 -15.03
CA CYS A 384 -5.39 -22.56 -14.32
C CYS A 384 -5.14 -23.74 -15.26
N SER A 385 -4.15 -24.56 -14.92
CA SER A 385 -3.82 -25.81 -15.61
C SER A 385 -3.35 -26.88 -14.63
N ALA A 386 -3.49 -28.15 -15.02
CA ALA A 386 -2.94 -29.26 -14.25
C ALA A 386 -1.41 -29.22 -14.26
N VAL A 387 -0.80 -29.66 -13.17
CA VAL A 387 0.66 -29.85 -13.03
C VAL A 387 0.96 -31.19 -12.41
N THR A 388 2.18 -31.71 -12.64
CA THR A 388 2.67 -32.93 -12.03
C THR A 388 3.64 -32.59 -10.90
N PRO A 389 3.44 -33.10 -9.68
CA PRO A 389 4.40 -32.96 -8.60
C PRO A 389 5.82 -33.36 -9.03
N GLY A 390 6.80 -32.56 -8.69
CA GLY A 390 8.21 -32.79 -9.02
C GLY A 390 8.66 -32.21 -10.37
N ASP A 391 7.74 -31.78 -11.25
CA ASP A 391 8.10 -31.10 -12.50
C ASP A 391 8.83 -29.78 -12.24
N SER A 392 9.79 -29.42 -13.12
CA SER A 392 10.49 -28.15 -13.08
C SER A 392 9.78 -27.15 -13.97
N ILE A 393 9.24 -26.08 -13.40
CA ILE A 393 8.51 -25.01 -14.07
C ILE A 393 9.39 -23.76 -14.20
N ALA A 394 9.42 -23.16 -15.40
CA ALA A 394 10.05 -21.87 -15.61
C ALA A 394 9.22 -20.77 -14.94
N ILE A 395 9.89 -19.95 -14.11
CA ILE A 395 9.29 -18.83 -13.38
C ILE A 395 9.81 -17.52 -13.94
N GLY A 396 8.89 -16.66 -14.34
CA GLY A 396 9.14 -15.29 -14.76
C GLY A 396 8.48 -14.26 -13.86
N SER A 397 8.20 -13.09 -14.41
CA SER A 397 7.52 -12.00 -13.69
C SER A 397 6.03 -12.27 -13.45
N MET A 398 5.40 -13.22 -14.14
CA MET A 398 4.03 -13.65 -13.90
C MET A 398 4.00 -14.51 -12.63
N PRO A 399 3.34 -14.07 -11.55
CA PRO A 399 3.18 -14.92 -10.37
C PRO A 399 2.39 -16.18 -10.70
N LEU A 400 2.86 -17.32 -10.17
CA LEU A 400 2.20 -18.61 -10.28
C LEU A 400 1.86 -19.12 -8.87
N TRP A 401 0.60 -19.47 -8.69
CA TRP A 401 0.10 -20.19 -7.53
C TRP A 401 0.08 -21.70 -7.80
N PHE A 402 0.46 -22.49 -6.79
CA PHE A 402 0.43 -23.96 -6.80
C PHE A 402 -0.35 -24.48 -5.61
N GLY A 403 -1.25 -25.43 -5.85
CA GLY A 403 -2.04 -26.09 -4.82
C GLY A 403 -2.84 -27.25 -5.36
N THR A 404 -3.81 -27.75 -4.58
CA THR A 404 -4.73 -28.79 -5.00
C THR A 404 -5.95 -28.21 -5.73
N ALA A 405 -6.71 -29.06 -6.45
CA ALA A 405 -7.95 -28.65 -7.07
C ALA A 405 -8.99 -28.18 -6.04
N GLU A 406 -9.02 -28.78 -4.84
CA GLU A 406 -9.91 -28.38 -3.73
C GLU A 406 -9.54 -27.00 -3.18
N GLN A 407 -8.24 -26.73 -2.96
CA GLN A 407 -7.75 -25.41 -2.55
C GLN A 407 -8.10 -24.34 -3.57
N ASN A 408 -7.92 -24.64 -4.88
CA ASN A 408 -8.33 -23.72 -5.94
C ASN A 408 -9.85 -23.45 -5.92
N ALA A 409 -10.68 -24.47 -5.72
CA ALA A 409 -12.13 -24.32 -5.62
C ALA A 409 -12.50 -23.43 -4.40
N THR A 410 -11.84 -23.61 -3.27
CA THR A 410 -12.01 -22.77 -2.07
C THR A 410 -11.63 -21.32 -2.36
N ASN A 411 -10.49 -21.09 -3.01
CA ASN A 411 -10.03 -19.75 -3.42
C ASN A 411 -11.05 -19.09 -4.37
N GLN A 412 -11.56 -19.82 -5.36
CA GLN A 412 -12.59 -19.31 -6.28
C GLN A 412 -13.90 -18.95 -5.55
N ALA A 413 -14.29 -19.71 -4.51
CA ALA A 413 -15.50 -19.43 -3.74
C ALA A 413 -15.43 -18.08 -2.99
N THR A 414 -14.23 -17.58 -2.66
CA THR A 414 -14.07 -16.26 -2.04
C THR A 414 -14.51 -15.11 -2.96
N LEU A 415 -14.51 -15.33 -4.28
CA LEU A 415 -14.97 -14.35 -5.27
C LEU A 415 -16.50 -14.20 -5.29
N LEU A 416 -17.22 -15.25 -4.89
CA LEU A 416 -18.70 -15.32 -4.95
C LEU A 416 -19.34 -14.66 -3.71
N ASN A 417 -18.61 -14.53 -2.61
CA ASN A 417 -19.11 -14.03 -1.33
C ASN A 417 -18.92 -12.52 -1.15
N ARG A 418 -19.26 -11.73 -2.17
CA ARG A 418 -19.31 -10.27 -1.99
C ARG A 418 -20.47 -9.88 -1.11
N PRO A 419 -20.29 -8.91 -0.20
CA PRO A 419 -21.42 -8.14 0.29
C PRO A 419 -22.00 -7.39 -0.93
N VAL A 420 -23.13 -7.90 -1.45
CA VAL A 420 -23.90 -7.15 -2.44
C VAL A 420 -24.49 -5.97 -1.70
N ALA A 421 -24.11 -4.75 -2.10
CA ALA A 421 -24.81 -3.57 -1.64
C ALA A 421 -26.29 -3.76 -1.95
N SER A 422 -27.14 -3.79 -0.93
CA SER A 422 -28.60 -3.80 -1.13
C SER A 422 -28.96 -2.53 -1.90
N PRO A 423 -29.85 -2.62 -2.92
CA PRO A 423 -30.22 -1.49 -3.76
C PRO A 423 -30.82 -0.34 -2.98
#